data_15fc46fd8eacfeefa9e28d7f1cb99415
#
_entry.id   15fc46fd8eacfeefa9e28d7f1cb99415
#
_cell.length_a   1.000
_cell.length_b   1.000
_cell.length_c   1.000
_cell.angle_alpha   90.00
_cell.angle_beta   90.00
_cell.angle_gamma   90.00
#
_symmetry.space_group_name_H-M   'P 1'
#
loop_
_entity.id
_entity.type
_entity.pdbx_description
1 polymer ?
#
loop_
_entity_poly.entity_id
_entity_poly.type
_entity_poly.pdbx_seq_one_letter_code
_entity_poly.pdbx_strand_id
1 'polypeptide(L)'
;MLAQRPLPSSLRRAPGIQPGWLRALLLVAVLGLLSGCASTQVRTAKDDTGKPLALAGSVVLIEPDIELSELGAGGMAEPRQEWSRTARLLYPQAAREVLARQGIGMVADYPLPAEIGPDDRRRQLHLLSQAVSMSILRFSRAGPGRLRNKRGQFDWTLGPGVQVFREATGADYGLFTYVRDSYASGGRTAMRIAGLLLLGGDIGGGTQVGVASLVDLRTGQVVWHNLLVDQTGDLRNLQGARETADDLLRGVRGTQPVQGPTR
;
A
#
# COMPACT_ATOMS: atom_id res chain seq x y z
N MET A 1 57.20 22.64 -66.27
CA MET A 1 57.64 22.53 -64.86
C MET A 1 56.50 23.07 -63.95
N LEU A 2 55.65 22.24 -63.47
CA LEU A 2 54.57 22.58 -62.48
C LEU A 2 54.82 21.80 -61.22
N ALA A 3 55.20 22.52 -60.18
CA ALA A 3 55.49 21.97 -58.84
C ALA A 3 54.20 21.58 -58.15
N GLN A 4 54.11 20.30 -57.78
CA GLN A 4 53.02 19.76 -56.87
C GLN A 4 53.39 20.12 -55.47
N ARG A 5 52.50 20.82 -54.76
CA ARG A 5 52.52 21.05 -53.31
C ARG A 5 51.94 19.79 -52.56
N PRO A 6 52.58 19.29 -51.51
CA PRO A 6 51.98 18.26 -50.68
C PRO A 6 50.92 18.86 -49.72
N LEU A 7 49.81 18.13 -49.56
CA LEU A 7 48.75 18.42 -48.61
C LEU A 7 49.19 18.00 -47.18
N PRO A 8 48.80 18.75 -46.13
CA PRO A 8 49.13 18.41 -44.74
C PRO A 8 48.20 17.30 -44.21
N SER A 9 48.79 16.18 -43.80
CA SER A 9 48.16 15.10 -43.08
C SER A 9 48.08 15.39 -41.60
N SER A 10 46.94 15.96 -41.13
CA SER A 10 46.63 16.02 -39.71
C SER A 10 45.12 15.87 -39.45
N LEU A 11 44.58 14.68 -39.77
CA LEU A 11 43.33 14.24 -39.17
C LEU A 11 43.66 13.73 -37.77
N ARG A 12 43.54 14.57 -36.76
CA ARG A 12 43.52 14.15 -35.35
C ARG A 12 42.33 13.19 -35.16
N ARG A 13 42.65 11.92 -34.88
CA ARG A 13 41.64 10.96 -34.38
C ARG A 13 41.09 11.51 -33.07
N ALA A 14 39.79 11.71 -33.02
CA ALA A 14 39.07 11.96 -31.79
C ALA A 14 39.28 10.80 -30.82
N PRO A 15 39.45 11.03 -29.50
CA PRO A 15 39.61 9.96 -28.53
C PRO A 15 38.37 9.08 -28.57
N GLY A 16 38.53 7.80 -28.93
CA GLY A 16 37.47 6.81 -28.96
C GLY A 16 36.87 6.67 -27.57
N ILE A 17 35.60 6.99 -27.44
CA ILE A 17 34.82 6.75 -26.21
C ILE A 17 34.87 5.25 -25.93
N GLN A 18 35.56 4.87 -24.86
CA GLN A 18 35.68 3.46 -24.48
C GLN A 18 34.31 2.90 -24.11
N PRO A 19 33.90 1.74 -24.67
CA PRO A 19 32.55 1.22 -24.52
C PRO A 19 32.20 0.77 -23.07
N GLY A 20 33.16 0.77 -22.14
CA GLY A 20 32.95 0.33 -20.76
C GLY A 20 32.13 1.29 -19.88
N TRP A 21 32.37 2.58 -19.99
CA TRP A 21 31.64 3.55 -19.17
C TRP A 21 30.23 3.83 -19.68
N LEU A 22 29.99 3.72 -20.98
CA LEU A 22 28.65 3.75 -21.58
C LEU A 22 27.80 2.58 -21.09
N ARG A 23 28.40 1.38 -20.96
CA ARG A 23 27.73 0.21 -20.37
C ARG A 23 27.43 0.40 -18.89
N ALA A 24 28.35 1.01 -18.14
CA ALA A 24 28.13 1.33 -16.73
C ALA A 24 27.05 2.41 -16.56
N LEU A 25 27.02 3.44 -17.37
CA LEU A 25 25.95 4.46 -17.37
C LEU A 25 24.59 3.89 -17.76
N LEU A 26 24.55 2.99 -18.73
CA LEU A 26 23.31 2.30 -19.14
C LEU A 26 22.82 1.35 -18.05
N LEU A 27 23.70 0.64 -17.35
CA LEU A 27 23.36 -0.19 -16.18
C LEU A 27 22.82 0.67 -15.03
N VAL A 28 23.43 1.80 -14.70
CA VAL A 28 22.96 2.72 -13.66
C VAL A 28 21.61 3.35 -14.06
N ALA A 29 21.42 3.71 -15.33
CA ALA A 29 20.15 4.22 -15.82
C ALA A 29 19.03 3.16 -15.77
N VAL A 30 19.34 1.91 -16.11
CA VAL A 30 18.38 0.77 -16.01
C VAL A 30 18.06 0.44 -14.56
N LEU A 31 19.05 0.45 -13.64
CA LEU A 31 18.79 0.28 -12.20
C LEU A 31 17.92 1.44 -11.63
N GLY A 32 18.11 2.65 -12.10
CA GLY A 32 17.30 3.81 -11.67
C GLY A 32 15.84 3.78 -12.15
N LEU A 33 15.55 3.05 -13.23
CA LEU A 33 14.18 2.86 -13.75
C LEU A 33 13.40 1.74 -13.05
N LEU A 34 14.07 0.93 -12.22
CA LEU A 34 13.46 -0.19 -11.48
C LEU A 34 12.93 0.21 -10.09
N SER A 35 13.06 1.49 -9.68
CA SER A 35 12.43 1.98 -8.45
C SER A 35 10.92 2.10 -8.67
N GLY A 36 10.17 1.04 -8.38
CA GLY A 36 8.72 1.06 -8.30
C GLY A 36 8.28 2.11 -7.27
N CYS A 37 7.43 3.06 -7.68
CA CYS A 37 6.91 4.06 -6.77
C CYS A 37 5.66 3.52 -6.07
N ALA A 38 5.75 3.24 -4.77
CA ALA A 38 4.57 3.09 -3.92
C ALA A 38 3.84 4.44 -3.85
N SER A 39 2.55 4.44 -4.12
CA SER A 39 1.68 5.63 -4.02
C SER A 39 0.73 5.47 -2.85
N THR A 40 0.73 6.43 -1.93
CA THR A 40 -0.19 6.44 -0.79
C THR A 40 -1.07 7.69 -0.80
N GLN A 41 -2.33 7.55 -0.35
CA GLN A 41 -3.28 8.66 -0.22
C GLN A 41 -3.90 8.66 1.18
N VAL A 42 -3.29 9.43 2.08
CA VAL A 42 -3.75 9.55 3.46
C VAL A 42 -4.89 10.57 3.57
N ARG A 43 -5.91 10.22 4.33
CA ARG A 43 -7.02 11.09 4.73
C ARG A 43 -7.21 10.99 6.24
N THR A 44 -7.35 12.11 6.92
CA THR A 44 -7.52 12.16 8.38
C THR A 44 -8.70 13.07 8.71
N ALA A 45 -9.53 12.65 9.64
CA ALA A 45 -10.53 13.52 10.23
C ALA A 45 -9.83 14.67 10.94
N LYS A 46 -10.47 15.83 10.99
CA LYS A 46 -9.95 17.02 11.64
C LYS A 46 -10.74 17.27 12.92
N ASP A 47 -10.06 17.81 13.92
CA ASP A 47 -10.71 18.34 15.11
C ASP A 47 -11.43 19.67 14.82
N ASP A 48 -12.09 20.22 15.84
CA ASP A 48 -12.82 21.49 15.73
C ASP A 48 -11.93 22.68 15.39
N THR A 49 -10.60 22.54 15.54
CA THR A 49 -9.60 23.56 15.16
C THR A 49 -9.08 23.38 13.73
N GLY A 50 -9.53 22.35 13.02
CA GLY A 50 -9.11 22.00 11.66
C GLY A 50 -7.79 21.27 11.58
N LYS A 51 -7.19 20.83 12.70
CA LYS A 51 -5.97 20.01 12.73
C LYS A 51 -6.30 18.53 12.55
N PRO A 52 -5.39 17.74 11.95
CA PRO A 52 -5.52 16.29 11.91
C PRO A 52 -5.71 15.70 13.31
N LEU A 53 -6.70 14.84 13.45
CA LEU A 53 -6.99 14.17 14.71
C LEU A 53 -5.81 13.27 15.11
N ALA A 54 -5.27 13.46 16.31
CA ALA A 54 -4.29 12.56 16.90
C ALA A 54 -5.01 11.51 17.75
N LEU A 55 -4.57 10.25 17.63
CA LEU A 55 -5.22 9.13 18.31
C LEU A 55 -4.86 9.12 19.80
N ALA A 56 -5.85 9.26 20.65
CA ALA A 56 -5.70 9.13 22.10
C ALA A 56 -6.43 7.87 22.55
N GLY A 57 -5.69 6.77 22.74
CA GLY A 57 -6.27 5.49 23.13
C GLY A 57 -5.64 4.29 22.45
N SER A 58 -6.22 3.13 22.70
CA SER A 58 -5.74 1.85 22.21
C SER A 58 -6.38 1.44 20.89
N VAL A 59 -5.63 0.71 20.08
CA VAL A 59 -6.08 0.18 18.79
C VAL A 59 -6.18 -1.34 18.85
N VAL A 60 -7.25 -1.89 18.30
CA VAL A 60 -7.36 -3.32 17.97
C VAL A 60 -7.26 -3.51 16.47
N LEU A 61 -6.44 -4.47 16.02
CA LEU A 61 -6.49 -4.93 14.64
C LEU A 61 -7.64 -5.92 14.50
N ILE A 62 -8.65 -5.56 13.72
CA ILE A 62 -9.69 -6.50 13.30
C ILE A 62 -9.10 -7.38 12.19
N GLU A 63 -9.48 -8.65 12.16
CA GLU A 63 -8.95 -9.61 11.19
C GLU A 63 -8.76 -8.99 9.81
N PRO A 64 -7.52 -8.91 9.28
CA PRO A 64 -7.26 -8.27 8.00
C PRO A 64 -7.77 -9.15 6.84
N ASP A 65 -8.50 -8.55 5.92
CA ASP A 65 -8.92 -9.20 4.67
C ASP A 65 -7.80 -9.08 3.63
N ILE A 66 -6.96 -10.10 3.55
CA ILE A 66 -5.82 -10.15 2.64
C ILE A 66 -5.99 -11.34 1.70
N GLU A 67 -5.98 -11.05 0.41
CA GLU A 67 -6.00 -12.05 -0.66
C GLU A 67 -4.86 -11.81 -1.63
N LEU A 68 -4.06 -12.84 -1.85
CA LEU A 68 -2.94 -12.84 -2.78
C LEU A 68 -3.26 -13.75 -3.95
N SER A 69 -2.95 -13.28 -5.16
CA SER A 69 -3.22 -13.98 -6.40
C SER A 69 -1.97 -14.11 -7.26
N GLU A 70 -1.90 -15.14 -8.09
CA GLU A 70 -0.94 -15.25 -9.18
C GLU A 70 -1.55 -14.74 -10.47
N LEU A 71 -0.87 -13.81 -11.12
CA LEU A 71 -1.27 -13.27 -12.42
C LEU A 71 -0.68 -14.15 -13.52
N GLY A 72 -1.53 -14.96 -14.14
CA GLY A 72 -1.15 -15.85 -15.23
C GLY A 72 -0.70 -15.12 -16.49
N ALA A 73 -0.12 -15.85 -17.45
CA ALA A 73 0.34 -15.29 -18.72
C ALA A 73 -0.78 -14.55 -19.47
N GLY A 74 -2.01 -15.08 -19.45
CA GLY A 74 -3.19 -14.44 -20.05
C GLY A 74 -3.76 -13.24 -19.30
N GLY A 75 -3.18 -12.85 -18.15
CA GLY A 75 -3.65 -11.73 -17.35
C GLY A 75 -4.78 -12.07 -16.38
N MET A 76 -5.17 -13.34 -16.24
CA MET A 76 -6.11 -13.78 -15.23
C MET A 76 -5.43 -13.92 -13.87
N ALA A 77 -6.05 -13.40 -12.83
CA ALA A 77 -5.60 -13.54 -11.46
C ALA A 77 -6.22 -14.80 -10.83
N GLU A 78 -5.37 -15.69 -10.31
CA GLU A 78 -5.77 -16.91 -9.62
C GLU A 78 -5.43 -16.77 -8.14
N PRO A 79 -6.42 -16.79 -7.21
CA PRO A 79 -6.18 -16.70 -5.78
C PRO A 79 -5.29 -17.84 -5.27
N ARG A 80 -4.26 -17.48 -4.49
CA ARG A 80 -3.32 -18.42 -3.88
C ARG A 80 -3.56 -18.46 -2.36
N GLN A 81 -4.28 -19.48 -1.91
CA GLN A 81 -4.68 -19.58 -0.50
C GLN A 81 -3.50 -19.66 0.47
N GLU A 82 -2.42 -20.38 0.11
CA GLU A 82 -1.23 -20.48 0.95
C GLU A 82 -0.53 -19.12 1.13
N TRP A 83 -0.41 -18.36 0.04
CA TRP A 83 0.16 -17.01 0.09
C TRP A 83 -0.70 -16.09 0.96
N SER A 84 -2.00 -16.12 0.75
CA SER A 84 -2.96 -15.33 1.53
C SER A 84 -2.92 -15.69 3.02
N ARG A 85 -2.80 -16.99 3.35
CA ARG A 85 -2.65 -17.45 4.73
C ARG A 85 -1.34 -16.93 5.35
N THR A 86 -0.24 -17.03 4.64
CA THR A 86 1.06 -16.52 5.09
C THR A 86 0.99 -15.01 5.33
N ALA A 87 0.43 -14.24 4.41
CA ALA A 87 0.27 -12.79 4.53
C ALA A 87 -0.58 -12.40 5.74
N ARG A 88 -1.68 -13.13 6.01
CA ARG A 88 -2.53 -12.90 7.19
C ARG A 88 -1.84 -13.18 8.52
N LEU A 89 -0.79 -14.00 8.53
CA LEU A 89 0.05 -14.23 9.72
C LEU A 89 1.13 -13.14 9.87
N LEU A 90 1.74 -12.71 8.77
CA LEU A 90 2.86 -11.77 8.79
C LEU A 90 2.42 -10.31 8.95
N TYR A 91 1.32 -9.91 8.31
CA TYR A 91 0.86 -8.53 8.33
C TYR A 91 0.50 -8.00 9.74
N PRO A 92 -0.21 -8.74 10.61
CA PRO A 92 -0.50 -8.29 11.97
C PRO A 92 0.76 -7.99 12.78
N GLN A 93 1.80 -8.82 12.66
CA GLN A 93 3.08 -8.56 13.30
C GLN A 93 3.71 -7.25 12.80
N ALA A 94 3.77 -7.07 11.48
CA ALA A 94 4.32 -5.88 10.86
C ALA A 94 3.53 -4.62 11.23
N ALA A 95 2.20 -4.68 11.20
CA ALA A 95 1.33 -3.56 11.59
C ALA A 95 1.55 -3.15 13.05
N ARG A 96 1.70 -4.12 13.95
CA ARG A 96 2.01 -3.88 15.37
C ARG A 96 3.36 -3.17 15.54
N GLU A 97 4.40 -3.62 14.84
CA GLU A 97 5.72 -2.99 14.85
C GLU A 97 5.66 -1.52 14.36
N VAL A 98 4.91 -1.26 13.28
CA VAL A 98 4.72 0.09 12.73
C VAL A 98 3.99 0.99 13.70
N LEU A 99 2.84 0.56 14.23
CA LEU A 99 2.04 1.37 15.15
C LEU A 99 2.77 1.66 16.46
N ALA A 100 3.53 0.69 16.98
CA ALA A 100 4.38 0.90 18.15
C ALA A 100 5.43 1.99 17.90
N ARG A 101 6.09 2.00 16.74
CA ARG A 101 7.03 3.09 16.36
C ARG A 101 6.35 4.46 16.26
N GLN A 102 5.06 4.49 15.98
CA GLN A 102 4.25 5.72 15.89
C GLN A 102 3.64 6.14 17.23
N GLY A 103 4.00 5.46 18.33
CA GLY A 103 3.51 5.77 19.68
C GLY A 103 2.07 5.34 19.92
N ILE A 104 1.58 4.33 19.22
CA ILE A 104 0.22 3.83 19.34
C ILE A 104 0.21 2.49 20.05
N GLY A 105 -0.50 2.42 21.18
CA GLY A 105 -0.72 1.18 21.91
C GLY A 105 -1.74 0.28 21.23
N MET A 106 -1.40 -1.00 21.08
CA MET A 106 -2.32 -2.01 20.56
C MET A 106 -2.73 -2.99 21.66
N VAL A 107 -4.01 -3.35 21.66
CA VAL A 107 -4.52 -4.53 22.39
C VAL A 107 -4.31 -5.80 21.55
N ALA A 108 -4.74 -6.96 22.04
CA ALA A 108 -4.70 -8.21 21.28
C ALA A 108 -5.55 -8.09 20.00
N ASP A 109 -5.06 -8.68 18.91
CA ASP A 109 -5.80 -8.70 17.64
C ASP A 109 -7.14 -9.43 17.82
N TYR A 110 -8.12 -9.01 17.02
CA TYR A 110 -9.45 -9.59 17.05
C TYR A 110 -9.70 -10.43 15.79
N PRO A 111 -9.48 -11.74 15.84
CA PRO A 111 -9.85 -12.62 14.74
C PRO A 111 -11.38 -12.75 14.70
N LEU A 112 -11.96 -12.77 13.51
CA LEU A 112 -13.37 -13.10 13.36
C LEU A 112 -13.56 -14.59 13.61
N PRO A 113 -14.56 -15.01 14.42
CA PRO A 113 -14.82 -16.42 14.61
C PRO A 113 -15.11 -17.13 13.28
N ALA A 114 -14.51 -18.31 13.08
CA ALA A 114 -14.61 -19.03 11.80
C ALA A 114 -16.06 -19.41 11.42
N GLU A 115 -16.92 -19.60 12.40
CA GLU A 115 -18.29 -20.09 12.24
C GLU A 115 -19.36 -18.97 12.32
N ILE A 116 -18.96 -17.69 12.17
CA ILE A 116 -19.96 -16.61 12.19
C ILE A 116 -20.82 -16.66 10.93
N GLY A 117 -22.15 -16.66 11.13
CA GLY A 117 -23.11 -16.63 10.03
C GLY A 117 -23.06 -15.31 9.22
N PRO A 118 -23.72 -15.28 8.06
CA PRO A 118 -23.77 -14.07 7.23
C PRO A 118 -24.45 -12.90 7.93
N ASP A 119 -25.37 -13.18 8.86
CA ASP A 119 -26.13 -12.16 9.62
C ASP A 119 -25.40 -11.66 10.88
N ASP A 120 -24.24 -12.23 11.20
CA ASP A 120 -23.45 -11.75 12.34
C ASP A 120 -22.99 -10.32 12.11
N ARG A 121 -23.26 -9.44 13.07
CA ARG A 121 -22.94 -8.01 13.00
C ARG A 121 -21.46 -7.75 12.74
N ARG A 122 -20.56 -8.54 13.32
CA ARG A 122 -19.10 -8.38 13.16
C ARG A 122 -18.69 -8.62 11.72
N ARG A 123 -19.24 -9.66 11.09
CA ARG A 123 -19.03 -9.97 9.68
C ARG A 123 -19.61 -8.86 8.78
N GLN A 124 -20.83 -8.41 9.08
CA GLN A 124 -21.46 -7.31 8.34
C GLN A 124 -20.66 -6.01 8.44
N LEU A 125 -20.15 -5.67 9.62
CA LEU A 125 -19.29 -4.50 9.82
C LEU A 125 -17.95 -4.63 9.09
N HIS A 126 -17.37 -5.82 9.05
CA HIS A 126 -16.15 -6.07 8.29
C HIS A 126 -16.38 -5.82 6.78
N LEU A 127 -17.46 -6.34 6.21
CA LEU A 127 -17.85 -6.08 4.82
C LEU A 127 -18.23 -4.60 4.58
N LEU A 128 -18.92 -3.98 5.53
CA LEU A 128 -19.26 -2.57 5.47
C LEU A 128 -18.01 -1.68 5.46
N SER A 129 -16.98 -2.04 6.23
CA SER A 129 -15.71 -1.31 6.24
C SER A 129 -15.04 -1.27 4.88
N GLN A 130 -15.12 -2.37 4.12
CA GLN A 130 -14.62 -2.43 2.75
C GLN A 130 -15.45 -1.51 1.82
N ALA A 131 -16.78 -1.60 1.90
CA ALA A 131 -17.67 -0.77 1.08
C ALA A 131 -17.49 0.73 1.34
N VAL A 132 -17.34 1.12 2.62
CA VAL A 132 -17.06 2.51 3.01
C VAL A 132 -15.68 2.94 2.51
N SER A 133 -14.66 2.10 2.65
CA SER A 133 -13.31 2.38 2.15
C SER A 133 -13.30 2.60 0.64
N MET A 134 -13.98 1.75 -0.13
CA MET A 134 -14.13 1.93 -1.58
C MET A 134 -14.91 3.21 -1.93
N SER A 135 -15.90 3.57 -1.10
CA SER A 135 -16.64 4.84 -1.26
C SER A 135 -15.75 6.05 -0.99
N ILE A 136 -14.90 5.98 0.03
CA ILE A 136 -13.89 7.02 0.31
C ILE A 136 -12.99 7.21 -0.92
N LEU A 137 -12.48 6.13 -1.49
CA LEU A 137 -11.62 6.17 -2.68
C LEU A 137 -12.32 6.84 -3.87
N ARG A 138 -13.55 6.44 -4.13
CA ARG A 138 -14.32 6.90 -5.29
C ARG A 138 -14.73 8.36 -5.16
N PHE A 139 -15.18 8.79 -3.97
CA PHE A 139 -15.89 10.06 -3.78
C PHE A 139 -15.12 11.13 -3.03
N SER A 140 -13.93 10.82 -2.50
CA SER A 140 -13.08 11.82 -1.80
C SER A 140 -12.17 12.60 -2.74
N ARG A 141 -12.08 12.23 -4.02
CA ARG A 141 -11.28 12.96 -5.01
C ARG A 141 -12.03 14.23 -5.45
N ALA A 142 -11.26 15.29 -5.74
CA ALA A 142 -11.80 16.46 -6.42
C ALA A 142 -12.24 16.06 -7.85
N GLY A 143 -13.40 16.50 -8.28
CA GLY A 143 -13.89 16.23 -9.64
C GLY A 143 -15.40 15.94 -9.69
N PRO A 144 -15.92 15.53 -10.87
CA PRO A 144 -17.36 15.34 -11.11
C PRO A 144 -18.04 14.30 -10.21
N GLY A 145 -17.25 13.32 -9.70
CA GLY A 145 -17.76 12.26 -8.81
C GLY A 145 -17.83 12.64 -7.33
N ARG A 146 -17.42 13.86 -6.96
CA ARG A 146 -17.42 14.29 -5.55
C ARG A 146 -18.83 14.40 -5.00
N LEU A 147 -19.06 13.86 -3.80
CA LEU A 147 -20.33 14.04 -3.08
C LEU A 147 -20.48 15.49 -2.60
N ARG A 148 -21.43 16.21 -3.22
CA ARG A 148 -21.65 17.63 -2.93
C ARG A 148 -22.15 17.88 -1.50
N ASN A 149 -22.94 16.95 -0.94
CA ASN A 149 -23.46 17.01 0.42
C ASN A 149 -22.37 16.94 1.50
N LYS A 150 -21.23 16.30 1.21
CA LYS A 150 -20.10 16.24 2.16
C LYS A 150 -19.25 17.52 2.23
N ARG A 151 -19.48 18.48 1.35
CA ARG A 151 -18.81 19.81 1.32
C ARG A 151 -17.27 19.74 1.47
N GLY A 152 -16.66 18.58 1.13
CA GLY A 152 -15.22 18.31 1.27
C GLY A 152 -14.78 17.85 2.65
N GLN A 153 -15.69 17.65 3.58
CA GLN A 153 -15.39 17.10 4.90
C GLN A 153 -15.13 15.59 4.81
N PHE A 154 -14.25 15.12 5.68
CA PHE A 154 -13.98 13.70 5.84
C PHE A 154 -14.82 13.18 7.01
N ASP A 155 -16.09 12.89 6.74
CA ASP A 155 -17.13 12.51 7.73
C ASP A 155 -17.74 11.13 7.41
N TRP A 156 -16.90 10.15 7.19
CA TRP A 156 -17.33 8.78 6.90
C TRP A 156 -17.55 7.98 8.18
N THR A 157 -18.52 7.05 8.15
CA THR A 157 -18.86 6.25 9.34
C THR A 157 -19.30 4.85 8.98
N LEU A 158 -19.01 3.90 9.88
CA LEU A 158 -19.57 2.54 9.90
C LEU A 158 -20.81 2.46 10.81
N GLY A 159 -21.18 3.58 11.44
CA GLY A 159 -22.28 3.65 12.39
C GLY A 159 -21.95 3.05 13.78
N PRO A 160 -22.87 3.22 14.74
CA PRO A 160 -22.62 2.83 16.14
C PRO A 160 -22.53 1.32 16.36
N GLY A 161 -22.89 0.51 15.37
CA GLY A 161 -22.78 -0.95 15.45
C GLY A 161 -21.37 -1.48 15.72
N VAL A 162 -20.33 -0.68 15.46
CA VAL A 162 -18.91 -1.03 15.73
C VAL A 162 -18.62 -1.21 17.23
N GLN A 163 -19.50 -0.76 18.11
CA GLN A 163 -19.35 -0.93 19.56
C GLN A 163 -19.19 -2.40 19.97
N VAL A 164 -19.69 -3.34 19.16
CA VAL A 164 -19.48 -4.78 19.37
C VAL A 164 -18.00 -5.15 19.46
N PHE A 165 -17.13 -4.47 18.73
CA PHE A 165 -15.68 -4.69 18.82
C PHE A 165 -15.10 -4.04 20.08
N ARG A 166 -15.60 -2.86 20.46
CA ARG A 166 -15.20 -2.19 21.70
C ARG A 166 -15.56 -3.02 22.94
N GLU A 167 -16.78 -3.53 22.97
CA GLU A 167 -17.26 -4.41 24.05
C GLU A 167 -16.41 -5.69 24.16
N ALA A 168 -16.01 -6.28 23.03
CA ALA A 168 -15.22 -7.49 23.01
C ALA A 168 -13.74 -7.30 23.36
N THR A 169 -13.16 -6.11 23.10
CA THR A 169 -11.70 -5.89 23.17
C THR A 169 -11.26 -4.81 24.15
N GLY A 170 -12.18 -3.92 24.55
CA GLY A 170 -11.86 -2.73 25.33
C GLY A 170 -11.11 -1.63 24.55
N ALA A 171 -10.84 -1.83 23.27
CA ALA A 171 -10.11 -0.85 22.46
C ALA A 171 -10.96 0.38 22.14
N ASP A 172 -10.28 1.52 21.93
CA ASP A 172 -10.93 2.77 21.54
C ASP A 172 -11.11 2.86 20.03
N TYR A 173 -10.17 2.30 19.27
CA TYR A 173 -10.17 2.32 17.81
C TYR A 173 -10.03 0.91 17.22
N GLY A 174 -10.71 0.66 16.11
CA GLY A 174 -10.55 -0.52 15.27
C GLY A 174 -9.76 -0.21 14.01
N LEU A 175 -8.70 -0.96 13.75
CA LEU A 175 -7.98 -0.93 12.49
C LEU A 175 -8.56 -1.99 11.56
N PHE A 176 -9.19 -1.56 10.48
CA PHE A 176 -9.71 -2.40 9.41
C PHE A 176 -8.76 -2.33 8.22
N THR A 177 -8.35 -3.49 7.73
CA THR A 177 -7.40 -3.60 6.62
C THR A 177 -7.94 -4.50 5.53
N TYR A 178 -7.83 -4.05 4.29
CA TYR A 178 -8.19 -4.78 3.10
C TYR A 178 -7.03 -4.69 2.11
N VAL A 179 -6.50 -5.85 1.66
CA VAL A 179 -5.41 -5.90 0.68
C VAL A 179 -5.72 -6.92 -0.40
N ARG A 180 -5.55 -6.52 -1.64
CA ARG A 180 -5.52 -7.39 -2.81
C ARG A 180 -4.19 -7.20 -3.49
N ASP A 181 -3.47 -8.29 -3.65
CA ASP A 181 -2.13 -8.28 -4.20
C ASP A 181 -2.00 -9.38 -5.25
N SER A 182 -1.32 -9.07 -6.35
CA SER A 182 -1.11 -10.00 -7.43
C SER A 182 0.34 -10.04 -7.85
N TYR A 183 0.85 -11.23 -8.09
CA TYR A 183 2.24 -11.48 -8.49
C TYR A 183 2.29 -12.09 -9.87
N ALA A 184 3.12 -11.52 -10.74
CA ALA A 184 3.30 -12.07 -12.09
C ALA A 184 3.89 -13.47 -12.03
N SER A 185 3.25 -14.43 -12.70
CA SER A 185 3.80 -15.75 -12.92
C SER A 185 5.07 -15.68 -13.79
N GLY A 186 5.88 -16.75 -13.79
CA GLY A 186 7.05 -16.84 -14.68
C GLY A 186 6.68 -16.64 -16.16
N GLY A 187 5.55 -17.20 -16.61
CA GLY A 187 5.04 -16.99 -17.97
C GLY A 187 4.66 -15.53 -18.24
N ARG A 188 4.01 -14.84 -17.27
CA ARG A 188 3.68 -13.42 -17.38
C ARG A 188 4.94 -12.56 -17.45
N THR A 189 5.93 -12.84 -16.61
CA THR A 189 7.22 -12.16 -16.62
C THR A 189 7.94 -12.32 -17.97
N ALA A 190 7.96 -13.53 -18.54
CA ALA A 190 8.54 -13.77 -19.86
C ALA A 190 7.81 -12.98 -20.96
N MET A 191 6.48 -12.92 -20.92
CA MET A 191 5.68 -12.13 -21.87
C MET A 191 5.91 -10.62 -21.71
N ARG A 192 6.10 -10.12 -20.48
CA ARG A 192 6.46 -8.71 -20.24
C ARG A 192 7.79 -8.36 -20.90
N ILE A 193 8.81 -9.20 -20.69
CA ILE A 193 10.14 -9.02 -21.30
C ILE A 193 10.02 -9.05 -22.82
N ALA A 194 9.32 -10.01 -23.39
CA ALA A 194 9.12 -10.11 -24.84
C ALA A 194 8.33 -8.89 -25.38
N GLY A 195 7.27 -8.45 -24.69
CA GLY A 195 6.50 -7.26 -25.06
C GLY A 195 7.36 -6.00 -25.06
N LEU A 196 8.18 -5.82 -24.02
CA LEU A 196 9.08 -4.66 -23.92
C LEU A 196 10.13 -4.67 -25.06
N LEU A 197 10.72 -5.83 -25.35
CA LEU A 197 11.77 -5.95 -26.37
C LEU A 197 11.24 -5.86 -27.81
N LEU A 198 10.06 -6.41 -28.07
CA LEU A 198 9.51 -6.52 -29.44
C LEU A 198 8.54 -5.39 -29.79
N LEU A 199 7.78 -4.88 -28.81
CA LEU A 199 6.69 -3.94 -29.02
C LEU A 199 6.94 -2.60 -28.34
N GLY A 200 8.01 -2.48 -27.53
CA GLY A 200 8.31 -1.28 -26.76
C GLY A 200 7.28 -0.95 -25.66
N GLY A 201 6.41 -1.92 -25.30
CA GLY A 201 5.34 -1.75 -24.32
C GLY A 201 5.38 -2.81 -23.20
N ASP A 202 5.14 -2.40 -21.96
CA ASP A 202 4.96 -3.29 -20.81
C ASP A 202 3.47 -3.67 -20.66
N ILE A 203 3.20 -4.99 -20.63
CA ILE A 203 1.84 -5.51 -20.41
C ILE A 203 1.43 -5.53 -18.92
N GLY A 204 2.25 -4.96 -18.05
CA GLY A 204 2.02 -4.88 -16.60
C GLY A 204 2.36 -6.17 -15.85
N GLY A 205 2.87 -6.00 -14.66
CA GLY A 205 3.10 -7.05 -13.66
C GLY A 205 1.96 -7.15 -12.65
N GLY A 206 2.28 -7.70 -11.50
CA GLY A 206 1.39 -7.67 -10.36
C GLY A 206 1.18 -6.26 -9.82
N THR A 207 0.10 -6.09 -9.09
CA THR A 207 -0.21 -4.82 -8.41
C THR A 207 -0.80 -5.13 -7.04
N GLN A 208 -0.29 -4.44 -6.03
CA GLN A 208 -0.83 -4.44 -4.69
C GLN A 208 -1.74 -3.22 -4.50
N VAL A 209 -2.98 -3.47 -4.10
CA VAL A 209 -3.91 -2.42 -3.67
C VAL A 209 -4.30 -2.70 -2.23
N GLY A 210 -3.98 -1.77 -1.35
CA GLY A 210 -4.27 -1.86 0.07
C GLY A 210 -5.08 -0.67 0.57
N VAL A 211 -5.99 -0.92 1.48
CA VAL A 211 -6.72 0.11 2.22
C VAL A 211 -6.64 -0.19 3.70
N ALA A 212 -6.34 0.83 4.50
CA ALA A 212 -6.46 0.77 5.94
C ALA A 212 -7.33 1.92 6.45
N SER A 213 -8.19 1.62 7.41
CA SER A 213 -9.07 2.60 8.05
C SER A 213 -9.04 2.43 9.56
N LEU A 214 -8.81 3.52 10.29
CA LEU A 214 -9.04 3.57 11.73
C LEU A 214 -10.42 4.13 12.01
N VAL A 215 -11.17 3.42 12.82
CA VAL A 215 -12.55 3.73 13.18
C VAL A 215 -12.64 3.92 14.69
N ASP A 216 -13.17 5.04 15.14
CA ASP A 216 -13.55 5.23 16.55
C ASP A 216 -14.67 4.23 16.88
N LEU A 217 -14.38 3.27 17.76
CA LEU A 217 -15.32 2.18 18.11
C LEU A 217 -16.47 2.64 19.00
N ARG A 218 -16.44 3.86 19.48
CA ARG A 218 -17.53 4.47 20.27
C ARG A 218 -18.60 5.08 19.36
N THR A 219 -18.17 5.74 18.27
CA THR A 219 -19.05 6.50 17.37
C THR A 219 -19.26 5.85 16.01
N GLY A 220 -18.33 4.99 15.60
CA GLY A 220 -18.26 4.43 14.27
C GLY A 220 -17.61 5.35 13.22
N GLN A 221 -17.14 6.53 13.62
CA GLN A 221 -16.53 7.48 12.68
C GLN A 221 -15.17 6.97 12.19
N VAL A 222 -14.94 7.07 10.88
CA VAL A 222 -13.62 6.83 10.28
C VAL A 222 -12.76 8.05 10.57
N VAL A 223 -11.77 7.89 11.45
CA VAL A 223 -10.89 8.99 11.88
C VAL A 223 -9.64 9.12 11.03
N TRP A 224 -9.23 8.04 10.41
CA TRP A 224 -8.08 8.01 9.51
C TRP A 224 -8.29 6.93 8.43
N HIS A 225 -7.77 7.18 7.24
CA HIS A 225 -7.87 6.29 6.09
C HIS A 225 -6.66 6.46 5.18
N ASN A 226 -6.13 5.38 4.66
CA ASN A 226 -5.09 5.40 3.64
C ASN A 226 -5.36 4.39 2.53
N LEU A 227 -5.03 4.79 1.32
CA LEU A 227 -4.94 3.93 0.14
C LEU A 227 -3.48 3.75 -0.23
N LEU A 228 -3.08 2.51 -0.41
CA LEU A 228 -1.80 2.10 -1.00
C LEU A 228 -2.05 1.52 -2.39
N VAL A 229 -1.29 1.97 -3.37
CA VAL A 229 -1.15 1.31 -4.67
C VAL A 229 0.35 1.15 -4.92
N ASP A 230 0.80 -0.10 -4.98
CA ASP A 230 2.20 -0.45 -5.16
C ASP A 230 2.34 -1.55 -6.22
N GLN A 231 3.51 -1.62 -6.86
CA GLN A 231 3.86 -2.64 -7.84
C GLN A 231 5.04 -3.51 -7.39
N THR A 232 5.61 -3.22 -6.22
CA THR A 232 6.85 -3.84 -5.73
C THR A 232 6.70 -4.58 -4.40
N GLY A 233 5.58 -4.40 -3.69
CA GLY A 233 5.31 -5.06 -2.41
C GLY A 233 5.31 -6.59 -2.54
N ASP A 234 5.70 -7.30 -1.49
CA ASP A 234 5.65 -8.77 -1.42
C ASP A 234 5.22 -9.27 -0.04
N LEU A 235 3.93 -9.41 0.15
CA LEU A 235 3.32 -9.90 1.40
C LEU A 235 3.59 -11.39 1.70
N ARG A 236 4.25 -12.12 0.82
CA ARG A 236 4.58 -13.54 1.03
C ARG A 236 5.75 -13.74 2.00
N ASN A 237 6.44 -12.65 2.37
CA ASN A 237 7.55 -12.68 3.31
C ASN A 237 7.46 -11.52 4.32
N LEU A 238 8.22 -11.64 5.43
CA LEU A 238 8.15 -10.68 6.53
C LEU A 238 8.65 -9.27 6.16
N GLN A 239 9.67 -9.19 5.30
CA GLN A 239 10.20 -7.89 4.87
C GLN A 239 9.15 -7.13 4.06
N GLY A 240 8.55 -7.77 3.06
CA GLY A 240 7.50 -7.13 2.27
C GLY A 240 6.23 -6.84 3.08
N ALA A 241 5.92 -7.66 4.10
CA ALA A 241 4.84 -7.35 5.03
C ALA A 241 5.14 -6.07 5.84
N ARG A 242 6.40 -5.84 6.25
CA ARG A 242 6.82 -4.61 6.93
C ARG A 242 6.75 -3.40 6.00
N GLU A 243 7.23 -3.53 4.78
CA GLU A 243 7.17 -2.47 3.76
C GLU A 243 5.71 -2.08 3.47
N THR A 244 4.86 -3.07 3.24
CA THR A 244 3.41 -2.84 3.04
C THR A 244 2.77 -2.18 4.27
N ALA A 245 3.10 -2.63 5.48
CA ALA A 245 2.55 -2.03 6.70
C ALA A 245 3.06 -0.60 6.91
N ASP A 246 4.34 -0.30 6.66
CA ASP A 246 4.90 1.05 6.74
C ASP A 246 4.21 2.01 5.77
N ASP A 247 3.96 1.57 4.54
CA ASP A 247 3.29 2.39 3.54
C ASP A 247 1.79 2.52 3.81
N LEU A 248 1.14 1.42 4.18
CA LEU A 248 -0.31 1.40 4.39
C LEU A 248 -0.72 2.14 5.67
N LEU A 249 0.12 2.12 6.72
CA LEU A 249 -0.13 2.81 7.99
C LEU A 249 0.59 4.16 8.09
N ARG A 250 1.09 4.68 6.98
CA ARG A 250 1.77 5.97 6.92
C ARG A 250 0.86 7.11 7.37
N GLY A 251 1.37 7.94 8.28
CA GLY A 251 0.67 9.15 8.74
C GLY A 251 -0.35 8.92 9.85
N VAL A 252 -0.50 7.70 10.36
CA VAL A 252 -1.18 7.48 11.65
C VAL A 252 -0.30 8.07 12.75
N ARG A 253 -0.88 8.79 13.72
CA ARG A 253 -0.12 9.43 14.81
C ARG A 253 -0.85 9.24 16.13
N GLY A 254 -0.12 8.71 17.12
CA GLY A 254 -0.57 8.68 18.51
C GLY A 254 -0.28 10.01 19.22
N THR A 255 -1.01 10.24 20.31
CA THR A 255 -0.79 11.39 21.20
C THR A 255 0.37 11.17 22.17
N GLN A 256 0.79 9.92 22.38
CA GLN A 256 1.90 9.63 23.28
C GLN A 256 3.24 9.84 22.57
N PRO A 257 4.20 10.55 23.20
CA PRO A 257 5.56 10.58 22.70
C PRO A 257 6.14 9.16 22.78
N VAL A 258 6.82 8.73 21.73
CA VAL A 258 7.60 7.50 21.74
C VAL A 258 8.57 7.59 22.92
N GLN A 259 8.35 6.81 23.98
CA GLN A 259 9.33 6.66 25.03
C GLN A 259 10.53 5.93 24.41
N GLY A 260 11.59 6.68 24.18
CA GLY A 260 12.85 6.09 23.76
C GLY A 260 13.33 5.08 24.81
N PRO A 261 14.15 4.09 24.42
CA PRO A 261 14.67 3.12 25.37
C PRO A 261 15.35 3.86 26.51
N THR A 262 14.88 3.68 27.74
CA THR A 262 15.57 4.10 28.95
C THR A 262 16.94 3.43 28.94
N ARG A 263 17.98 4.25 28.89
CA ARG A 263 19.39 3.83 28.93
C ARG A 263 19.73 3.21 30.29
#